data_6f07f3de09b2505cc47903513cccec70
#
_entry.id   6f07f3de09b2505cc47903513cccec70
#
_cell.length_a   1.000
_cell.length_b   1.000
_cell.length_c   1.000
_cell.angle_alpha   90.00
_cell.angle_beta   90.00
_cell.angle_gamma   90.00
#
_symmetry.space_group_name_H-M   'P 1'
#
loop_
_entity.id
_entity.type
_entity.pdbx_description
1 polymer ?
#
loop_
_entity_poly.entity_id
_entity_poly.type
_entity_poly.pdbx_seq_one_letter_code
_entity_poly.pdbx_strand_id
1 'polypeptide(L)'
;ILDWVPAHFPKDDWALARFDGTPLYEDPDPLRGEHPDWGTYVFNFGRIEVRNFLVANALYWLDQFHIDGLRVDAVASMLYLDYSRKDGQWRPNQYGGRENLEAISFLQEATATSYRLHPGIVMIAEESTAWPGVTAPTSGGGLGFGMKWNMGWMNDTLRYLSEDPVNRRWHHGELTFSLVYAFSENYVLPLSHDEVVHGKGSLVSKMPGDHWQQMAGLRSLFAYQWSHPGKQLIFMGQEFAQEQEWNESYSLDWWLYDRPDHAGMAALVARLNELYRSHSALWNDTYTGFEWIDASDGDHNLISYIRKSEATSGHRAKDELVCVVNFAGNPHEGYRIGLPHAGTWQEVVNTDDPQYGGSGVVNIGELVAEEIPWNGRPYSVELRVPPLGALWLAPQH
;
A
#
# COMPACT_ATOMS: atom_id res chain seq x y z
N ILE A 1 -9.57 7.58 -9.10
CA ILE A 1 -8.27 7.28 -9.72
C ILE A 1 -8.49 6.26 -10.82
N LEU A 2 -7.99 6.51 -12.02
CA LEU A 2 -8.06 5.60 -13.16
C LEU A 2 -6.71 4.91 -13.37
N ASP A 3 -6.72 3.60 -13.66
CA ASP A 3 -5.54 2.90 -14.13
C ASP A 3 -5.26 3.29 -15.58
N TRP A 4 -4.08 3.83 -15.82
CA TRP A 4 -3.61 4.29 -17.12
C TRP A 4 -2.36 3.51 -17.52
N VAL A 5 -2.38 2.90 -18.72
CA VAL A 5 -1.34 2.00 -19.22
C VAL A 5 -0.58 2.62 -20.39
N PRO A 6 0.35 3.56 -20.16
CA PRO A 6 1.19 4.11 -21.21
C PRO A 6 2.45 3.26 -21.51
N ALA A 7 2.69 2.19 -20.73
CA ALA A 7 3.88 1.38 -20.86
C ALA A 7 3.88 0.52 -22.14
N HIS A 8 2.73 -0.07 -22.45
CA HIS A 8 2.60 -1.05 -23.52
C HIS A 8 1.16 -1.14 -24.05
N PHE A 9 0.95 -1.86 -25.13
CA PHE A 9 -0.36 -2.09 -25.73
C PHE A 9 -0.43 -3.47 -26.40
N PRO A 10 -1.64 -4.06 -26.55
CA PRO A 10 -1.81 -5.39 -27.12
C PRO A 10 -1.51 -5.42 -28.63
N LYS A 11 -1.16 -6.61 -29.13
CA LYS A 11 -0.89 -6.89 -30.56
C LYS A 11 -2.17 -7.20 -31.32
N ASP A 12 -3.23 -6.43 -31.10
CA ASP A 12 -4.52 -6.63 -31.75
C ASP A 12 -4.49 -6.13 -33.20
N ASP A 13 -4.89 -6.97 -34.17
CA ASP A 13 -4.86 -6.66 -35.59
C ASP A 13 -5.79 -5.49 -35.99
N TRP A 14 -6.76 -5.16 -35.16
CA TRP A 14 -7.77 -4.12 -35.43
C TRP A 14 -7.51 -2.81 -34.64
N ALA A 15 -6.42 -2.74 -33.85
CA ALA A 15 -6.13 -1.61 -32.98
C ALA A 15 -4.82 -0.88 -33.39
N LEU A 16 -4.00 -0.48 -32.41
CA LEU A 16 -2.81 0.34 -32.63
C LEU A 16 -1.64 -0.44 -33.26
N ALA A 17 -1.57 -1.74 -33.03
CA ALA A 17 -0.47 -2.59 -33.49
C ALA A 17 -0.37 -2.56 -35.00
N ARG A 18 0.76 -2.06 -35.52
CA ARG A 18 0.99 -1.98 -36.97
C ARG A 18 -0.14 -1.31 -37.74
N PHE A 19 -0.71 -0.24 -37.18
CA PHE A 19 -1.93 0.40 -37.65
C PHE A 19 -1.95 0.71 -39.17
N ASP A 20 -0.82 1.12 -39.73
CA ASP A 20 -0.66 1.38 -41.17
C ASP A 20 0.20 0.30 -41.92
N GLY A 21 0.41 -0.84 -41.26
CA GLY A 21 1.28 -1.92 -41.74
C GLY A 21 2.76 -1.74 -41.34
N THR A 22 3.11 -0.64 -40.69
CA THR A 22 4.46 -0.35 -40.19
C THR A 22 4.44 -0.12 -38.68
N PRO A 23 5.60 -0.16 -37.96
CA PRO A 23 5.67 0.18 -36.54
C PRO A 23 5.42 1.68 -36.34
N LEU A 24 4.15 2.07 -36.14
CA LEU A 24 3.74 3.45 -36.00
C LEU A 24 3.85 3.94 -34.53
N TYR A 25 3.35 3.16 -33.58
CA TYR A 25 3.34 3.48 -32.14
C TYR A 25 4.50 2.81 -31.41
N GLU A 26 4.93 1.63 -31.84
CA GLU A 26 6.01 0.84 -31.28
C GLU A 26 7.37 1.16 -31.85
N ASP A 27 8.45 0.78 -31.16
CA ASP A 27 9.81 0.80 -31.74
C ASP A 27 9.95 -0.34 -32.73
N PRO A 28 10.54 -0.10 -33.93
CA PRO A 28 10.75 -1.13 -34.94
C PRO A 28 11.74 -2.23 -34.53
N ASP A 29 12.66 -1.97 -33.58
CA ASP A 29 13.55 -3.00 -33.02
C ASP A 29 12.82 -3.79 -31.94
N PRO A 30 12.57 -5.11 -32.12
CA PRO A 30 11.88 -5.92 -31.13
C PRO A 30 12.57 -5.95 -29.74
N LEU A 31 13.88 -5.71 -29.72
CA LEU A 31 14.66 -5.63 -28.47
C LEU A 31 14.35 -4.35 -27.68
N ARG A 32 13.58 -3.41 -28.22
CA ARG A 32 13.06 -2.22 -27.57
C ARG A 32 11.52 -2.14 -27.60
N GLY A 33 10.91 -2.61 -28.69
CA GLY A 33 9.50 -2.43 -29.00
C GLY A 33 8.57 -3.55 -28.57
N GLU A 34 9.06 -4.59 -27.90
CA GLU A 34 8.23 -5.72 -27.46
C GLU A 34 8.50 -6.11 -26.01
N HIS A 35 7.45 -6.51 -25.27
CA HIS A 35 7.54 -7.23 -24.01
C HIS A 35 7.27 -8.72 -24.25
N PRO A 36 8.31 -9.57 -24.27
CA PRO A 36 8.15 -11.01 -24.56
C PRO A 36 7.26 -11.73 -23.54
N ASP A 37 7.36 -11.35 -22.26
CA ASP A 37 6.62 -11.98 -21.17
C ASP A 37 5.12 -11.70 -21.22
N TRP A 38 4.73 -10.51 -21.72
CA TRP A 38 3.34 -10.06 -21.79
C TRP A 38 2.74 -10.23 -23.19
N GLY A 39 3.57 -10.48 -24.21
CA GLY A 39 3.11 -10.58 -25.58
C GLY A 39 2.60 -9.25 -26.15
N THR A 40 3.08 -8.12 -25.63
CA THR A 40 2.63 -6.77 -25.99
C THR A 40 3.72 -5.98 -26.70
N TYR A 41 3.33 -4.88 -27.36
CA TYR A 41 4.27 -3.87 -27.89
C TYR A 41 4.54 -2.80 -26.84
N VAL A 42 5.75 -2.22 -26.90
CA VAL A 42 6.18 -1.07 -26.10
C VAL A 42 6.04 0.20 -26.95
N PHE A 43 5.46 1.26 -26.40
CA PHE A 43 5.39 2.55 -27.07
C PHE A 43 6.79 3.14 -27.32
N ASN A 44 6.99 3.73 -28.49
CA ASN A 44 8.21 4.45 -28.84
C ASN A 44 8.19 5.85 -28.21
N PHE A 45 8.66 5.97 -26.97
CA PHE A 45 8.68 7.22 -26.21
C PHE A 45 9.61 8.30 -26.79
N GLY A 46 10.54 7.92 -27.68
CA GLY A 46 11.40 8.85 -28.39
C GLY A 46 10.71 9.56 -29.57
N ARG A 47 9.57 9.03 -30.01
CA ARG A 47 8.82 9.58 -31.12
C ARG A 47 7.86 10.67 -30.64
N ILE A 48 8.00 11.90 -31.18
CA ILE A 48 7.24 13.07 -30.70
C ILE A 48 5.74 12.86 -30.86
N GLU A 49 5.29 12.26 -31.93
CA GLU A 49 3.87 11.99 -32.22
C GLU A 49 3.29 11.00 -31.18
N VAL A 50 4.04 9.97 -30.81
CA VAL A 50 3.64 8.98 -29.81
C VAL A 50 3.59 9.62 -28.41
N ARG A 51 4.58 10.43 -28.06
CA ARG A 51 4.57 11.21 -26.79
C ARG A 51 3.36 12.12 -26.72
N ASN A 52 3.10 12.87 -27.80
CA ASN A 52 1.94 13.77 -27.85
C ASN A 52 0.61 12.99 -27.72
N PHE A 53 0.49 11.84 -28.38
CA PHE A 53 -0.66 10.95 -28.24
C PHE A 53 -0.87 10.52 -26.79
N LEU A 54 0.18 10.05 -26.11
CA LEU A 54 0.09 9.57 -24.74
C LEU A 54 -0.19 10.70 -23.74
N VAL A 55 0.46 11.86 -23.86
CA VAL A 55 0.17 13.04 -23.02
C VAL A 55 -1.26 13.51 -23.23
N ALA A 56 -1.71 13.61 -24.49
CA ALA A 56 -3.10 13.98 -24.79
C ALA A 56 -4.11 12.96 -24.23
N ASN A 57 -3.77 11.67 -24.24
CA ASN A 57 -4.60 10.62 -23.66
C ASN A 57 -4.73 10.78 -22.12
N ALA A 58 -3.63 11.06 -21.42
CA ALA A 58 -3.69 11.34 -19.99
C ALA A 58 -4.60 12.55 -19.69
N LEU A 59 -4.41 13.64 -20.43
CA LEU A 59 -5.22 14.86 -20.26
C LEU A 59 -6.69 14.64 -20.63
N TYR A 60 -6.98 13.78 -21.61
CA TYR A 60 -8.35 13.44 -22.00
C TYR A 60 -9.17 12.87 -20.84
N TRP A 61 -8.59 11.95 -20.07
CA TRP A 61 -9.26 11.39 -18.91
C TRP A 61 -9.48 12.42 -17.80
N LEU A 62 -8.50 13.27 -17.57
CA LEU A 62 -8.58 14.33 -16.56
C LEU A 62 -9.59 15.44 -16.96
N ASP A 63 -9.59 15.85 -18.24
CA ASP A 63 -10.40 16.96 -18.73
C ASP A 63 -11.84 16.55 -19.05
N GLN A 64 -12.04 15.43 -19.75
CA GLN A 64 -13.37 15.04 -20.24
C GLN A 64 -14.15 14.21 -19.23
N PHE A 65 -13.49 13.42 -18.39
CA PHE A 65 -14.13 12.56 -17.38
C PHE A 65 -13.99 13.09 -15.95
N HIS A 66 -13.23 14.18 -15.76
CA HIS A 66 -13.05 14.85 -14.48
C HIS A 66 -12.59 13.88 -13.36
N ILE A 67 -11.75 12.92 -13.70
CA ILE A 67 -11.18 12.00 -12.72
C ILE A 67 -10.13 12.72 -11.87
N ASP A 68 -9.96 12.27 -10.62
CA ASP A 68 -9.09 12.92 -9.63
C ASP A 68 -7.63 12.53 -9.73
N GLY A 69 -7.29 11.61 -10.62
CA GLY A 69 -5.90 11.21 -10.84
C GLY A 69 -5.73 9.96 -11.69
N LEU A 70 -4.48 9.66 -12.01
CA LEU A 70 -4.08 8.50 -12.79
C LEU A 70 -3.09 7.65 -11.97
N ARG A 71 -3.33 6.34 -11.90
CA ARG A 71 -2.31 5.37 -11.55
C ARG A 71 -1.66 4.89 -12.83
N VAL A 72 -0.36 5.07 -12.94
CA VAL A 72 0.43 4.73 -14.12
C VAL A 72 0.98 3.31 -13.93
N ASP A 73 0.51 2.42 -14.78
CA ASP A 73 0.85 1.00 -14.77
C ASP A 73 2.29 0.75 -15.25
N ALA A 74 2.93 -0.25 -14.63
CA ALA A 74 4.20 -0.85 -15.07
C ALA A 74 5.34 0.16 -15.33
N VAL A 75 5.46 1.20 -14.49
CA VAL A 75 6.48 2.25 -14.66
C VAL A 75 7.89 1.66 -14.66
N ALA A 76 8.18 0.62 -13.89
CA ALA A 76 9.47 -0.06 -13.92
C ALA A 76 9.84 -0.56 -15.31
N SER A 77 8.88 -1.10 -16.06
CA SER A 77 9.10 -1.58 -17.42
C SER A 77 9.42 -0.46 -18.42
N MET A 78 8.99 0.77 -18.12
CA MET A 78 9.30 1.95 -18.92
C MET A 78 10.70 2.48 -18.63
N LEU A 79 11.13 2.42 -17.36
CA LEU A 79 12.40 3.01 -16.92
C LEU A 79 13.62 2.21 -17.34
N TYR A 80 13.49 0.89 -17.53
CA TYR A 80 14.61 0.00 -17.77
C TYR A 80 14.50 -0.73 -19.11
N LEU A 81 15.49 -0.51 -20.00
CA LEU A 81 15.57 -1.16 -21.31
C LEU A 81 15.81 -2.68 -21.23
N ASP A 82 16.36 -3.15 -20.11
CA ASP A 82 16.62 -4.56 -19.82
C ASP A 82 15.51 -5.22 -18.96
N TYR A 83 14.39 -4.53 -18.71
CA TYR A 83 13.29 -5.06 -17.90
C TYR A 83 12.79 -6.40 -18.45
N SER A 84 12.78 -7.45 -17.58
CA SER A 84 12.38 -8.83 -17.92
C SER A 84 13.12 -9.43 -19.13
N ARG A 85 14.33 -8.98 -19.43
CA ARG A 85 15.13 -9.46 -20.57
C ARG A 85 16.41 -10.15 -20.10
N LYS A 86 16.82 -11.15 -20.87
CA LYS A 86 18.11 -11.84 -20.67
C LYS A 86 19.24 -11.03 -21.29
N ASP A 87 20.45 -11.30 -20.86
CA ASP A 87 21.66 -10.74 -21.46
C ASP A 87 21.67 -10.89 -22.99
N GLY A 88 21.96 -9.79 -23.68
CA GLY A 88 21.95 -9.74 -25.14
C GLY A 88 20.56 -9.62 -25.79
N GLN A 89 19.47 -9.60 -25.01
CA GLN A 89 18.11 -9.47 -25.51
C GLN A 89 17.52 -8.05 -25.32
N TRP A 90 18.37 -7.06 -25.19
CA TRP A 90 18.00 -5.66 -25.06
C TRP A 90 19.02 -4.72 -25.70
N ARG A 91 18.65 -3.47 -25.91
CA ARG A 91 19.54 -2.43 -26.46
C ARG A 91 19.84 -1.39 -25.40
N PRO A 92 21.11 -1.07 -25.14
CA PRO A 92 21.46 0.02 -24.23
C PRO A 92 21.04 1.39 -24.80
N ASN A 93 20.97 2.38 -23.91
CA ASN A 93 20.80 3.78 -24.32
C ASN A 93 22.09 4.33 -24.99
N GLN A 94 22.03 5.57 -25.45
CA GLN A 94 23.14 6.23 -26.16
C GLN A 94 24.44 6.37 -25.35
N TYR A 95 24.37 6.16 -24.03
CA TYR A 95 25.52 6.19 -23.13
C TYR A 95 25.98 4.80 -22.68
N GLY A 96 25.34 3.75 -23.17
CA GLY A 96 25.63 2.36 -22.83
C GLY A 96 24.92 1.85 -21.57
N GLY A 97 24.05 2.67 -20.97
CA GLY A 97 23.29 2.31 -19.77
C GLY A 97 21.96 1.60 -20.10
N ARG A 98 21.31 1.14 -19.05
CA ARG A 98 20.02 0.43 -19.13
C ARG A 98 18.80 1.34 -18.95
N GLU A 99 18.99 2.58 -18.56
CA GLU A 99 17.93 3.56 -18.36
C GLU A 99 17.33 3.96 -19.71
N ASN A 100 15.99 3.92 -19.79
CA ASN A 100 15.25 4.40 -20.96
C ASN A 100 15.06 5.91 -20.86
N LEU A 101 16.01 6.67 -21.40
CA LEU A 101 16.05 8.13 -21.29
C LEU A 101 14.82 8.80 -21.91
N GLU A 102 14.32 8.23 -23.00
CA GLU A 102 13.14 8.72 -23.70
C GLU A 102 11.87 8.54 -22.86
N ALA A 103 11.71 7.39 -22.19
CA ALA A 103 10.59 7.14 -21.28
C ALA A 103 10.65 8.00 -20.02
N ILE A 104 11.85 8.19 -19.44
CA ILE A 104 12.06 9.10 -18.31
C ILE A 104 11.59 10.51 -18.66
N SER A 105 12.06 11.04 -19.81
CA SER A 105 11.65 12.36 -20.30
C SER A 105 10.15 12.45 -20.56
N PHE A 106 9.54 11.39 -21.11
CA PHE A 106 8.10 11.31 -21.31
C PHE A 106 7.32 11.35 -19.99
N LEU A 107 7.71 10.57 -18.98
CA LEU A 107 7.06 10.54 -17.67
C LEU A 107 7.12 11.90 -17.00
N GLN A 108 8.28 12.58 -17.04
CA GLN A 108 8.45 13.93 -16.52
C GLN A 108 7.54 14.95 -17.22
N GLU A 109 7.40 14.85 -18.54
CA GLU A 109 6.49 15.70 -19.32
C GLU A 109 5.02 15.43 -18.97
N ALA A 110 4.63 14.16 -18.90
CA ALA A 110 3.26 13.75 -18.59
C ALA A 110 2.83 14.21 -17.20
N THR A 111 3.66 13.99 -16.18
CA THR A 111 3.36 14.41 -14.78
C THR A 111 3.32 15.93 -14.68
N ALA A 112 4.34 16.64 -15.16
CA ALA A 112 4.40 18.09 -15.08
C ALA A 112 3.24 18.77 -15.83
N THR A 113 2.86 18.24 -17.01
CA THR A 113 1.76 18.81 -17.80
C THR A 113 0.42 18.56 -17.16
N SER A 114 0.19 17.35 -16.63
CA SER A 114 -1.04 16.98 -15.93
C SER A 114 -1.26 17.86 -14.70
N TYR A 115 -0.26 18.01 -13.83
CA TYR A 115 -0.37 18.87 -12.63
C TYR A 115 -0.54 20.36 -12.97
N ARG A 116 0.10 20.83 -14.04
CA ARG A 116 -0.02 22.23 -14.47
C ARG A 116 -1.41 22.57 -14.99
N LEU A 117 -2.04 21.66 -15.72
CA LEU A 117 -3.34 21.89 -16.34
C LEU A 117 -4.52 21.53 -15.43
N HIS A 118 -4.33 20.56 -14.54
CA HIS A 118 -5.35 20.06 -13.63
C HIS A 118 -4.84 20.10 -12.19
N PRO A 119 -4.77 21.27 -11.54
CA PRO A 119 -4.36 21.39 -10.14
C PRO A 119 -5.27 20.59 -9.22
N GLY A 120 -4.69 19.87 -8.25
CA GLY A 120 -5.43 19.08 -7.26
C GLY A 120 -5.59 17.60 -7.58
N ILE A 121 -5.19 17.16 -8.78
CA ILE A 121 -5.14 15.74 -9.12
C ILE A 121 -3.96 15.03 -8.43
N VAL A 122 -3.92 13.71 -8.54
CA VAL A 122 -2.75 12.91 -8.14
C VAL A 122 -2.30 11.99 -9.27
N MET A 123 -0.98 11.96 -9.52
CA MET A 123 -0.33 10.99 -10.41
C MET A 123 0.38 9.97 -9.54
N ILE A 124 0.06 8.69 -9.68
CA ILE A 124 0.58 7.60 -8.84
C ILE A 124 1.36 6.63 -9.73
N ALA A 125 2.59 6.28 -9.36
CA ALA A 125 3.37 5.30 -10.09
C ALA A 125 3.21 3.89 -9.51
N GLU A 126 2.90 2.90 -10.34
CA GLU A 126 3.20 1.52 -9.99
C GLU A 126 4.64 1.24 -10.44
N GLU A 127 5.56 1.35 -9.50
CA GLU A 127 7.00 1.17 -9.72
C GLU A 127 7.59 0.29 -8.61
N SER A 128 8.04 -0.90 -8.97
CA SER A 128 8.43 -1.97 -8.04
C SER A 128 9.93 -2.01 -7.74
N THR A 129 10.73 -1.13 -8.34
CA THR A 129 12.19 -1.13 -8.18
C THR A 129 12.67 -0.07 -7.19
N ALA A 130 13.96 -0.04 -6.95
CA ALA A 130 14.62 0.98 -6.14
C ALA A 130 15.00 2.26 -6.94
N TRP A 131 14.25 2.58 -8.02
CA TRP A 131 14.49 3.82 -8.77
C TRP A 131 14.34 5.03 -7.84
N PRO A 132 15.35 5.91 -7.75
CA PRO A 132 15.29 7.04 -6.82
C PRO A 132 14.48 8.20 -7.37
N GLY A 133 13.74 8.89 -6.48
CA GLY A 133 13.06 10.14 -6.82
C GLY A 133 11.86 9.97 -7.73
N VAL A 134 11.14 8.85 -7.66
CA VAL A 134 9.87 8.68 -8.36
C VAL A 134 8.89 9.78 -7.96
N THR A 135 8.82 10.11 -6.68
CA THR A 135 7.94 11.16 -6.15
C THR A 135 8.64 12.50 -5.93
N ALA A 136 9.90 12.62 -6.33
CA ALA A 136 10.60 13.90 -6.29
C ALA A 136 10.17 14.81 -7.46
N PRO A 137 10.20 16.15 -7.28
CA PRO A 137 9.84 17.10 -8.33
C PRO A 137 10.72 16.97 -9.58
N THR A 138 10.13 17.16 -10.76
CA THR A 138 10.86 17.13 -12.03
C THR A 138 11.97 18.18 -12.12
N SER A 139 11.79 19.33 -11.46
CA SER A 139 12.82 20.39 -11.36
C SER A 139 14.08 19.94 -10.62
N GLY A 140 13.97 18.92 -9.78
CA GLY A 140 15.10 18.30 -9.07
C GLY A 140 15.60 17.01 -9.75
N GLY A 141 15.12 16.68 -10.95
CA GLY A 141 15.50 15.47 -11.69
C GLY A 141 14.64 14.24 -11.36
N GLY A 142 13.62 14.36 -10.50
CA GLY A 142 12.67 13.31 -10.20
C GLY A 142 11.67 13.08 -11.34
N LEU A 143 10.83 12.05 -11.20
CA LEU A 143 9.80 11.73 -12.21
C LEU A 143 8.52 12.56 -12.05
N GLY A 144 8.34 13.25 -10.91
CA GLY A 144 7.22 14.17 -10.68
C GLY A 144 5.90 13.50 -10.28
N PHE A 145 5.89 12.22 -9.93
CA PHE A 145 4.70 11.59 -9.36
C PHE A 145 4.39 12.13 -7.97
N GLY A 146 3.12 12.20 -7.62
CA GLY A 146 2.69 12.55 -6.28
C GLY A 146 2.89 11.41 -5.29
N MET A 147 2.69 10.18 -5.76
CA MET A 147 2.81 8.95 -4.96
C MET A 147 3.37 7.78 -5.77
N LYS A 148 3.83 6.77 -5.04
CA LYS A 148 4.33 5.49 -5.57
C LYS A 148 3.72 4.33 -4.79
N TRP A 149 3.32 3.25 -5.46
CA TRP A 149 2.92 2.02 -4.78
C TRP A 149 4.10 1.37 -4.06
N ASN A 150 3.89 0.98 -2.80
CA ASN A 150 4.86 0.22 -2.02
C ASN A 150 4.69 -1.28 -2.26
N MET A 151 5.20 -1.76 -3.40
CA MET A 151 5.10 -3.16 -3.77
C MET A 151 5.90 -4.07 -2.82
N GLY A 152 7.00 -3.57 -2.23
CA GLY A 152 7.78 -4.29 -1.22
C GLY A 152 6.95 -4.56 0.03
N TRP A 153 6.30 -3.55 0.60
CA TRP A 153 5.40 -3.70 1.74
C TRP A 153 4.27 -4.71 1.44
N MET A 154 3.65 -4.61 0.29
CA MET A 154 2.55 -5.51 -0.12
C MET A 154 3.03 -6.96 -0.17
N ASN A 155 4.11 -7.23 -0.90
CA ASN A 155 4.63 -8.58 -1.08
C ASN A 155 5.10 -9.19 0.25
N ASP A 156 5.87 -8.45 1.04
CA ASP A 156 6.40 -8.95 2.31
C ASP A 156 5.27 -9.18 3.34
N THR A 157 4.31 -8.27 3.43
CA THR A 157 3.17 -8.39 4.35
C THR A 157 2.28 -9.58 3.98
N LEU A 158 1.92 -9.75 2.71
CA LEU A 158 1.08 -10.86 2.28
C LEU A 158 1.80 -12.22 2.41
N ARG A 159 3.10 -12.27 2.13
CA ARG A 159 3.91 -13.48 2.35
C ARG A 159 3.94 -13.85 3.83
N TYR A 160 4.24 -12.89 4.71
CA TYR A 160 4.22 -13.11 6.15
C TYR A 160 2.85 -13.62 6.65
N LEU A 161 1.77 -13.00 6.19
CA LEU A 161 0.42 -13.37 6.63
C LEU A 161 -0.05 -14.70 6.07
N SER A 162 0.46 -15.17 4.93
CA SER A 162 0.15 -16.49 4.37
C SER A 162 0.80 -17.64 5.15
N GLU A 163 1.83 -17.34 5.96
CA GLU A 163 2.44 -18.34 6.83
C GLU A 163 1.49 -18.71 7.99
N ASP A 164 1.50 -19.98 8.39
CA ASP A 164 0.85 -20.41 9.62
C ASP A 164 1.42 -19.61 10.80
N PRO A 165 0.59 -19.10 11.72
CA PRO A 165 1.05 -18.28 12.85
C PRO A 165 2.20 -18.90 13.65
N VAL A 166 2.31 -20.22 13.73
CA VAL A 166 3.41 -20.92 14.41
C VAL A 166 4.77 -20.70 13.72
N ASN A 167 4.76 -20.43 12.43
CA ASN A 167 5.96 -20.22 11.62
C ASN A 167 6.36 -18.74 11.50
N ARG A 168 5.45 -17.81 11.74
CA ARG A 168 5.66 -16.36 11.51
C ARG A 168 6.84 -15.75 12.25
N ARG A 169 7.23 -16.33 13.39
CA ARG A 169 8.39 -15.85 14.17
C ARG A 169 9.70 -15.85 13.38
N TRP A 170 9.86 -16.75 12.41
CA TRP A 170 11.05 -16.81 11.54
C TRP A 170 10.99 -15.84 10.36
N HIS A 171 9.82 -15.22 10.15
CA HIS A 171 9.54 -14.28 9.07
C HIS A 171 9.30 -12.85 9.59
N HIS A 172 9.52 -12.61 10.89
CA HIS A 172 9.22 -11.33 11.55
C HIS A 172 9.87 -10.11 10.87
N GLY A 173 11.05 -10.29 10.28
CA GLY A 173 11.73 -9.25 9.51
C GLY A 173 10.93 -8.74 8.31
N GLU A 174 10.03 -9.53 7.73
CA GLU A 174 9.20 -9.14 6.60
C GLU A 174 8.18 -8.03 6.97
N LEU A 175 7.71 -8.03 8.22
CA LEU A 175 6.83 -6.95 8.73
C LEU A 175 7.59 -5.63 8.96
N THR A 176 8.84 -5.70 9.38
CA THR A 176 9.59 -4.54 9.82
C THR A 176 10.46 -3.92 8.73
N PHE A 177 10.79 -4.67 7.68
CA PHE A 177 11.71 -4.25 6.63
C PHE A 177 11.20 -3.02 5.86
N SER A 178 9.90 -2.92 5.61
CA SER A 178 9.31 -1.79 4.88
C SER A 178 9.59 -0.43 5.55
N LEU A 179 9.74 -0.40 6.89
CA LEU A 179 10.03 0.82 7.66
C LEU A 179 11.45 1.35 7.41
N VAL A 180 12.36 0.54 6.87
CA VAL A 180 13.72 0.96 6.51
C VAL A 180 13.67 2.01 5.38
N TYR A 181 12.70 1.91 4.48
CA TYR A 181 12.57 2.79 3.32
C TYR A 181 11.23 3.54 3.25
N ALA A 182 10.32 3.36 4.20
CA ALA A 182 8.96 3.92 4.20
C ALA A 182 8.90 5.45 4.01
N PHE A 183 9.99 6.15 4.24
CA PHE A 183 10.08 7.61 4.14
C PHE A 183 10.95 8.10 2.99
N SER A 184 11.36 7.21 2.08
CA SER A 184 12.18 7.57 0.91
C SER A 184 11.36 8.15 -0.24
N GLU A 185 10.08 7.82 -0.31
CA GLU A 185 9.10 8.25 -1.30
C GLU A 185 7.75 8.51 -0.63
N ASN A 186 6.80 9.11 -1.33
CA ASN A 186 5.42 9.21 -0.87
C ASN A 186 4.67 7.92 -1.24
N TYR A 187 4.48 7.01 -0.28
CA TYR A 187 3.97 5.69 -0.58
C TYR A 187 2.45 5.56 -0.46
N VAL A 188 1.87 4.76 -1.36
CA VAL A 188 0.59 4.09 -1.20
C VAL A 188 0.85 2.64 -0.81
N LEU A 189 0.09 2.10 0.13
CA LEU A 189 0.13 0.71 0.59
C LEU A 189 -0.93 -0.08 -0.19
N PRO A 190 -0.57 -0.72 -1.34
CA PRO A 190 -1.57 -1.30 -2.22
C PRO A 190 -1.98 -2.69 -1.76
N LEU A 191 -3.28 -2.91 -1.68
CA LEU A 191 -3.93 -4.21 -1.80
C LEU A 191 -4.87 -4.05 -3.00
N SER A 192 -4.33 -4.22 -4.21
CA SER A 192 -5.00 -3.85 -5.45
C SER A 192 -5.75 -5.03 -6.08
N HIS A 193 -6.22 -4.84 -7.32
CA HIS A 193 -6.78 -5.91 -8.13
C HIS A 193 -5.76 -7.03 -8.41
N ASP A 194 -4.48 -6.68 -8.57
CA ASP A 194 -3.43 -7.65 -8.89
C ASP A 194 -3.29 -8.77 -7.86
N GLU A 195 -3.64 -8.51 -6.60
CA GLU A 195 -3.58 -9.52 -5.53
C GLU A 195 -4.77 -10.48 -5.53
N VAL A 196 -5.85 -10.17 -6.26
CA VAL A 196 -7.13 -10.89 -6.18
C VAL A 196 -7.69 -11.35 -7.54
N VAL A 197 -6.84 -11.46 -8.56
CA VAL A 197 -7.18 -11.90 -9.93
C VAL A 197 -6.23 -13.00 -10.41
N HIS A 198 -6.57 -13.63 -11.52
CA HIS A 198 -5.71 -14.58 -12.25
C HIS A 198 -5.27 -15.80 -11.44
N GLY A 199 -6.20 -16.39 -10.67
CA GLY A 199 -5.94 -17.58 -9.86
C GLY A 199 -5.25 -17.31 -8.52
N LYS A 200 -5.17 -16.05 -8.10
CA LYS A 200 -4.57 -15.67 -6.82
C LYS A 200 -5.55 -15.75 -5.64
N GLY A 201 -6.84 -15.98 -5.91
CA GLY A 201 -7.91 -16.04 -4.91
C GLY A 201 -8.27 -14.67 -4.33
N SER A 202 -9.14 -14.65 -3.32
CA SER A 202 -9.51 -13.44 -2.60
C SER A 202 -8.50 -13.09 -1.51
N LEU A 203 -8.56 -11.87 -0.98
CA LEU A 203 -7.65 -11.44 0.08
C LEU A 203 -7.85 -12.26 1.37
N VAL A 204 -9.10 -12.55 1.73
CA VAL A 204 -9.41 -13.37 2.92
C VAL A 204 -8.92 -14.81 2.77
N SER A 205 -8.97 -15.39 1.56
CA SER A 205 -8.51 -16.75 1.30
C SER A 205 -6.97 -16.93 1.40
N LYS A 206 -6.22 -15.84 1.42
CA LYS A 206 -4.76 -15.87 1.64
C LYS A 206 -4.39 -16.10 3.12
N MET A 207 -5.33 -15.85 4.03
CA MET A 207 -5.10 -16.04 5.46
C MET A 207 -5.22 -17.53 5.82
N PRO A 208 -4.28 -18.11 6.58
CA PRO A 208 -4.34 -19.49 7.00
C PRO A 208 -5.39 -19.71 8.11
N GLY A 209 -5.75 -20.99 8.29
CA GLY A 209 -6.62 -21.43 9.37
C GLY A 209 -8.07 -21.64 8.96
N ASP A 210 -8.95 -21.72 9.96
CA ASP A 210 -10.40 -21.80 9.76
C ASP A 210 -10.98 -20.43 9.35
N HIS A 211 -12.26 -20.41 9.04
CA HIS A 211 -12.94 -19.20 8.57
C HIS A 211 -12.81 -18.02 9.57
N TRP A 212 -12.96 -18.29 10.89
CA TRP A 212 -12.81 -17.24 11.89
C TRP A 212 -11.38 -16.68 11.91
N GLN A 213 -10.37 -17.56 11.83
CA GLN A 213 -8.95 -17.18 11.80
C GLN A 213 -8.61 -16.38 10.54
N GLN A 214 -9.18 -16.75 9.39
CA GLN A 214 -9.03 -16.01 8.15
C GLN A 214 -9.58 -14.59 8.27
N MET A 215 -10.80 -14.45 8.80
CA MET A 215 -11.42 -13.15 9.05
C MET A 215 -10.64 -12.33 10.07
N ALA A 216 -10.14 -12.96 11.15
CA ALA A 216 -9.30 -12.29 12.15
C ALA A 216 -7.97 -11.81 11.56
N GLY A 217 -7.31 -12.65 10.75
CA GLY A 217 -6.10 -12.28 10.02
C GLY A 217 -6.31 -11.07 9.10
N LEU A 218 -7.42 -11.04 8.38
CA LEU A 218 -7.76 -9.92 7.51
C LEU A 218 -8.08 -8.64 8.31
N ARG A 219 -8.80 -8.74 9.44
CA ARG A 219 -9.04 -7.59 10.33
C ARG A 219 -7.72 -7.00 10.85
N SER A 220 -6.78 -7.86 11.26
CA SER A 220 -5.47 -7.40 11.73
C SER A 220 -4.64 -6.76 10.62
N LEU A 221 -4.70 -7.31 9.40
CA LEU A 221 -4.05 -6.71 8.21
C LEU A 221 -4.56 -5.29 7.96
N PHE A 222 -5.87 -5.07 7.96
CA PHE A 222 -6.42 -3.74 7.73
C PHE A 222 -6.03 -2.76 8.83
N ALA A 223 -6.11 -3.14 10.11
CA ALA A 223 -5.67 -2.27 11.19
C ALA A 223 -4.16 -1.95 11.09
N TYR A 224 -3.33 -2.92 10.69
CA TYR A 224 -1.92 -2.68 10.40
C TYR A 224 -1.73 -1.73 9.21
N GLN A 225 -2.42 -1.95 8.09
CA GLN A 225 -2.34 -1.09 6.90
C GLN A 225 -2.74 0.36 7.21
N TRP A 226 -3.83 0.58 7.98
CA TRP A 226 -4.31 1.92 8.34
C TRP A 226 -3.38 2.65 9.31
N SER A 227 -2.61 1.93 10.11
CA SER A 227 -1.65 2.51 11.05
C SER A 227 -0.21 2.56 10.57
N HIS A 228 0.14 1.85 9.49
CA HIS A 228 1.46 1.92 8.86
C HIS A 228 1.64 3.26 8.12
N PRO A 229 2.85 3.86 8.08
CA PRO A 229 3.13 5.03 7.24
C PRO A 229 2.85 4.76 5.76
N GLY A 230 2.09 5.66 5.12
CA GLY A 230 1.64 5.56 3.73
C GLY A 230 0.13 5.69 3.60
N LYS A 231 -0.37 5.78 2.36
CA LYS A 231 -1.80 5.91 2.08
C LYS A 231 -2.41 4.55 1.74
N GLN A 232 -3.55 4.26 2.32
CA GLN A 232 -4.22 2.97 2.17
C GLN A 232 -4.85 2.85 0.78
N LEU A 233 -4.75 1.67 0.20
CA LEU A 233 -5.49 1.27 -0.99
C LEU A 233 -5.99 -0.15 -0.80
N ILE A 234 -7.29 -0.34 -0.90
CA ILE A 234 -7.95 -1.64 -1.00
C ILE A 234 -8.78 -1.68 -2.28
N PHE A 235 -9.00 -2.86 -2.81
CA PHE A 235 -9.78 -3.06 -4.01
C PHE A 235 -11.23 -3.42 -3.65
N MET A 236 -12.18 -3.11 -4.55
CA MET A 236 -13.61 -3.32 -4.34
C MET A 236 -13.94 -4.75 -3.87
N GLY A 237 -14.76 -4.86 -2.84
CA GLY A 237 -15.15 -6.13 -2.21
C GLY A 237 -14.24 -6.56 -1.05
N GLN A 238 -13.02 -6.04 -0.94
CA GLN A 238 -12.14 -6.36 0.18
C GLN A 238 -12.66 -5.79 1.51
N GLU A 239 -13.34 -4.66 1.47
CA GLU A 239 -13.90 -3.97 2.63
C GLU A 239 -14.95 -4.78 3.39
N PHE A 240 -15.56 -5.78 2.74
CA PHE A 240 -16.46 -6.74 3.37
C PHE A 240 -15.96 -8.19 3.24
N ALA A 241 -14.67 -8.39 2.96
CA ALA A 241 -14.01 -9.69 2.86
C ALA A 241 -14.65 -10.62 1.81
N GLN A 242 -14.86 -10.14 0.58
CA GLN A 242 -15.36 -11.01 -0.50
C GLN A 242 -14.56 -12.31 -0.55
N GLU A 243 -15.26 -13.45 -0.56
CA GLU A 243 -14.66 -14.78 -0.47
C GLU A 243 -14.14 -15.28 -1.83
N GLN A 244 -14.80 -14.86 -2.92
CA GLN A 244 -14.42 -15.24 -4.27
C GLN A 244 -13.34 -14.35 -4.84
N GLU A 245 -12.47 -14.91 -5.68
CA GLU A 245 -11.59 -14.13 -6.53
C GLU A 245 -12.40 -13.12 -7.34
N TRP A 246 -11.88 -11.89 -7.47
CA TRP A 246 -12.57 -10.87 -8.26
C TRP A 246 -12.62 -11.25 -9.74
N ASN A 247 -13.76 -10.96 -10.36
CA ASN A 247 -13.98 -11.23 -11.78
C ASN A 247 -14.86 -10.14 -12.38
N GLU A 248 -14.41 -9.57 -13.50
CA GLU A 248 -15.08 -8.48 -14.20
C GLU A 248 -16.44 -8.89 -14.81
N SER A 249 -16.67 -10.19 -15.00
CA SER A 249 -17.90 -10.70 -15.61
C SER A 249 -19.06 -10.82 -14.64
N TYR A 250 -18.83 -10.64 -13.33
CA TYR A 250 -19.84 -10.82 -12.29
C TYR A 250 -19.89 -9.60 -11.35
N SER A 251 -21.05 -9.41 -10.73
CA SER A 251 -21.20 -8.47 -9.62
C SER A 251 -20.43 -8.98 -8.41
N LEU A 252 -20.02 -8.04 -7.53
CA LEU A 252 -19.53 -8.41 -6.21
C LEU A 252 -20.59 -9.21 -5.45
N ASP A 253 -20.16 -10.04 -4.51
CA ASP A 253 -21.02 -10.91 -3.69
C ASP A 253 -21.71 -10.11 -2.57
N TRP A 254 -22.52 -9.11 -2.95
CA TRP A 254 -23.21 -8.19 -2.01
C TRP A 254 -24.07 -8.92 -0.97
N TRP A 255 -24.51 -10.13 -1.23
CA TRP A 255 -25.25 -10.98 -0.29
C TRP A 255 -24.43 -11.35 0.95
N LEU A 256 -23.09 -11.24 0.90
CA LEU A 256 -22.22 -11.44 2.06
C LEU A 256 -22.50 -10.43 3.18
N TYR A 257 -23.00 -9.24 2.86
CA TYR A 257 -23.39 -8.26 3.88
C TYR A 257 -24.50 -8.73 4.82
N ASP A 258 -25.29 -9.75 4.41
CA ASP A 258 -26.30 -10.35 5.27
C ASP A 258 -25.70 -11.29 6.33
N ARG A 259 -24.41 -11.62 6.21
CA ARG A 259 -23.67 -12.41 7.19
C ARG A 259 -22.98 -11.51 8.23
N PRO A 260 -23.15 -11.80 9.54
CA PRO A 260 -22.63 -10.94 10.61
C PRO A 260 -21.11 -10.70 10.56
N ASP A 261 -20.34 -11.70 10.18
CA ASP A 261 -18.87 -11.64 10.06
C ASP A 261 -18.41 -10.68 8.96
N HIS A 262 -19.06 -10.69 7.80
CA HIS A 262 -18.78 -9.78 6.69
C HIS A 262 -19.27 -8.35 6.96
N ALA A 263 -20.46 -8.21 7.54
CA ALA A 263 -20.97 -6.93 8.01
C ALA A 263 -20.05 -6.32 9.09
N GLY A 264 -19.52 -7.16 9.98
CA GLY A 264 -18.52 -6.76 11.00
C GLY A 264 -17.22 -6.29 10.37
N MET A 265 -16.72 -6.94 9.30
CA MET A 265 -15.54 -6.48 8.56
C MET A 265 -15.78 -5.09 7.95
N ALA A 266 -16.91 -4.88 7.30
CA ALA A 266 -17.26 -3.59 6.72
C ALA A 266 -17.39 -2.49 7.80
N ALA A 267 -17.95 -2.83 8.96
CA ALA A 267 -18.00 -1.92 10.11
C ALA A 267 -16.62 -1.56 10.64
N LEU A 268 -15.67 -2.53 10.67
CA LEU A 268 -14.28 -2.25 11.03
C LEU A 268 -13.62 -1.30 10.04
N VAL A 269 -13.74 -1.55 8.73
CA VAL A 269 -13.16 -0.66 7.71
C VAL A 269 -13.75 0.75 7.81
N ALA A 270 -15.06 0.86 8.04
CA ALA A 270 -15.71 2.16 8.28
C ALA A 270 -15.12 2.87 9.51
N ARG A 271 -14.90 2.14 10.63
CA ARG A 271 -14.28 2.68 11.83
C ARG A 271 -12.83 3.10 11.61
N LEU A 272 -12.02 2.29 10.91
CA LEU A 272 -10.65 2.64 10.56
C LEU A 272 -10.59 3.93 9.70
N ASN A 273 -11.51 4.09 8.77
CA ASN A 273 -11.64 5.32 7.96
C ASN A 273 -12.04 6.54 8.80
N GLU A 274 -12.93 6.36 9.78
CA GLU A 274 -13.30 7.42 10.72
C GLU A 274 -12.10 7.87 11.56
N LEU A 275 -11.38 6.90 12.14
CA LEU A 275 -10.17 7.17 12.92
C LEU A 275 -9.08 7.82 12.06
N TYR A 276 -8.87 7.34 10.83
CA TYR A 276 -7.91 7.93 9.91
C TYR A 276 -8.21 9.42 9.66
N ARG A 277 -9.48 9.79 9.47
CA ARG A 277 -9.88 11.20 9.26
C ARG A 277 -9.81 12.06 10.50
N SER A 278 -9.99 11.48 11.70
CA SER A 278 -10.02 12.21 12.97
C SER A 278 -8.65 12.32 13.65
N HIS A 279 -7.71 11.41 13.36
CA HIS A 279 -6.38 11.39 13.96
C HIS A 279 -5.29 11.82 12.96
N SER A 280 -4.81 13.06 13.14
CA SER A 280 -3.73 13.62 12.32
C SER A 280 -2.40 12.86 12.46
N ALA A 281 -2.24 12.09 13.54
CA ALA A 281 -1.12 11.19 13.74
C ALA A 281 -0.96 10.17 12.60
N LEU A 282 -2.07 9.73 11.99
CA LEU A 282 -2.07 8.79 10.87
C LEU A 282 -1.71 9.43 9.52
N TRP A 283 -1.69 10.76 9.44
CA TRP A 283 -1.40 11.48 8.20
C TRP A 283 0.09 11.82 8.03
N ASN A 284 0.83 11.80 9.14
CA ASN A 284 2.25 12.14 9.13
C ASN A 284 3.07 10.94 8.65
N ASP A 285 3.33 10.89 7.35
CA ASP A 285 4.12 9.86 6.70
C ASP A 285 5.61 10.28 6.57
N THR A 286 6.11 11.00 7.55
CA THR A 286 7.53 11.33 7.69
C THR A 286 8.16 10.50 8.83
N TYR A 287 9.48 10.46 8.88
CA TYR A 287 10.21 9.75 9.95
C TYR A 287 9.90 10.28 11.37
N THR A 288 9.38 11.52 11.51
CA THR A 288 8.94 12.07 12.79
C THR A 288 7.55 11.57 13.20
N GLY A 289 6.76 11.04 12.25
CA GLY A 289 5.42 10.51 12.47
C GLY A 289 5.37 9.07 12.96
N PHE A 290 6.51 8.40 13.07
CA PHE A 290 6.57 7.00 13.46
C PHE A 290 7.70 6.75 14.47
N GLU A 291 7.42 5.91 15.47
CA GLU A 291 8.41 5.49 16.46
C GLU A 291 8.10 4.08 16.94
N TRP A 292 9.08 3.17 16.85
CA TRP A 292 8.93 1.84 17.43
C TRP A 292 8.82 1.89 18.97
N ILE A 293 7.90 1.08 19.52
CA ILE A 293 7.92 0.67 20.92
C ILE A 293 8.70 -0.63 21.01
N ASP A 294 8.28 -1.66 20.26
CA ASP A 294 9.00 -2.91 20.12
C ASP A 294 8.80 -3.46 18.71
N ALA A 295 9.92 -3.62 17.99
CA ALA A 295 9.98 -4.22 16.66
C ALA A 295 10.53 -5.64 16.67
N SER A 296 10.91 -6.15 17.85
CA SER A 296 11.76 -7.36 17.99
C SER A 296 11.06 -8.57 18.60
N ASP A 297 9.79 -8.44 18.99
CA ASP A 297 9.04 -9.52 19.65
C ASP A 297 8.51 -10.57 18.66
N GLY A 298 9.45 -11.15 17.89
CA GLY A 298 9.14 -12.19 16.91
C GLY A 298 8.65 -13.49 17.55
N ASP A 299 9.05 -13.79 18.77
CA ASP A 299 8.62 -15.02 19.45
C ASP A 299 7.12 -15.01 19.75
N HIS A 300 6.54 -13.84 19.96
CA HIS A 300 5.08 -13.65 20.12
C HIS A 300 4.39 -13.21 18.82
N ASN A 301 5.11 -13.02 17.70
CA ASN A 301 4.59 -12.45 16.46
C ASN A 301 3.93 -11.07 16.66
N LEU A 302 4.49 -10.25 17.52
CA LEU A 302 3.92 -9.02 17.97
C LEU A 302 4.81 -7.84 17.59
N ILE A 303 4.19 -6.75 17.15
CA ILE A 303 4.84 -5.45 16.93
C ILE A 303 4.07 -4.35 17.64
N SER A 304 4.77 -3.35 18.13
CA SER A 304 4.16 -2.17 18.71
C SER A 304 4.92 -0.90 18.35
N TYR A 305 4.18 0.17 18.08
CA TYR A 305 4.73 1.45 17.63
C TYR A 305 3.79 2.61 17.95
N ILE A 306 4.31 3.83 17.81
CA ILE A 306 3.56 5.07 17.98
C ILE A 306 3.46 5.77 16.64
N ARG A 307 2.25 6.25 16.31
CA ARG A 307 2.03 7.26 15.28
C ARG A 307 1.89 8.62 15.94
N LYS A 308 2.49 9.65 15.33
CA LYS A 308 2.51 11.02 15.89
C LYS A 308 2.15 12.04 14.82
N SER A 309 1.33 13.01 15.19
CA SER A 309 1.12 14.18 14.33
C SER A 309 2.40 15.02 14.20
N GLU A 310 2.43 15.94 13.23
CA GLU A 310 3.52 16.90 13.16
C GLU A 310 3.59 17.74 14.42
N ALA A 311 4.79 17.84 14.99
CA ALA A 311 5.05 18.76 16.09
C ALA A 311 5.19 20.18 15.53
N THR A 312 4.34 21.10 15.99
CA THR A 312 4.57 22.52 15.76
C THR A 312 5.74 23.03 16.64
N SER A 313 6.58 23.92 16.11
CA SER A 313 7.78 24.43 16.77
C SER A 313 7.53 24.78 18.25
N GLY A 314 8.21 24.08 19.16
CA GLY A 314 8.12 24.28 20.60
C GLY A 314 6.97 23.58 21.34
N HIS A 315 6.14 22.80 20.65
CA HIS A 315 5.03 22.05 21.26
C HIS A 315 5.14 20.55 20.96
N ARG A 316 4.67 19.72 21.90
CA ARG A 316 4.47 18.26 21.67
C ARG A 316 3.56 18.02 20.46
N ALA A 317 3.71 16.86 19.83
CA ALA A 317 2.70 16.36 18.91
C ALA A 317 1.32 16.43 19.59
N LYS A 318 0.34 17.00 18.88
CA LYS A 318 -1.01 17.20 19.46
C LYS A 318 -1.84 15.93 19.50
N ASP A 319 -1.45 14.95 18.68
CA ASP A 319 -2.20 13.72 18.49
C ASP A 319 -1.21 12.56 18.36
N GLU A 320 -1.41 11.53 19.18
CA GLU A 320 -0.58 10.34 19.25
C GLU A 320 -1.47 9.11 19.34
N LEU A 321 -1.08 8.04 18.63
CA LEU A 321 -1.71 6.73 18.72
C LEU A 321 -0.65 5.68 19.01
N VAL A 322 -0.87 4.86 20.01
CA VAL A 322 -0.09 3.65 20.26
C VAL A 322 -0.79 2.48 19.58
N CYS A 323 -0.09 1.82 18.66
CA CYS A 323 -0.61 0.68 17.89
C CYS A 323 0.10 -0.60 18.32
N VAL A 324 -0.69 -1.63 18.61
CA VAL A 324 -0.20 -2.97 18.96
C VAL A 324 -0.87 -3.96 18.00
N VAL A 325 -0.06 -4.79 17.35
CA VAL A 325 -0.55 -5.80 16.42
C VAL A 325 0.02 -7.17 16.79
N ASN A 326 -0.87 -8.11 17.05
CA ASN A 326 -0.56 -9.50 17.33
C ASN A 326 -0.98 -10.38 16.15
N PHE A 327 -0.02 -10.96 15.50
CA PHE A 327 -0.23 -11.90 14.41
C PHE A 327 -0.15 -13.37 14.85
N ALA A 328 -0.06 -13.64 16.17
CA ALA A 328 -0.16 -14.98 16.73
C ALA A 328 -1.62 -15.42 16.90
N GLY A 329 -1.86 -16.72 16.84
CA GLY A 329 -3.18 -17.31 17.11
C GLY A 329 -3.62 -17.31 18.57
N ASN A 330 -2.76 -16.88 19.50
CA ASN A 330 -3.02 -16.85 20.93
C ASN A 330 -3.19 -15.40 21.42
N PRO A 331 -4.14 -15.14 22.32
CA PRO A 331 -4.21 -13.86 23.04
C PRO A 331 -3.09 -13.75 24.07
N HIS A 332 -2.76 -12.52 24.45
CA HIS A 332 -1.86 -12.26 25.57
C HIS A 332 -2.61 -11.52 26.67
N GLU A 333 -2.64 -12.10 27.86
CA GLU A 333 -3.18 -11.46 29.07
C GLU A 333 -2.04 -10.80 29.84
N GLY A 334 -2.22 -9.52 30.23
CA GLY A 334 -1.20 -8.79 30.98
C GLY A 334 0.07 -8.48 30.18
N TYR A 335 -0.04 -8.31 28.86
CA TYR A 335 1.08 -7.94 28.02
C TYR A 335 1.47 -6.48 28.25
N ARG A 336 2.69 -6.25 28.75
CA ARG A 336 3.16 -4.91 29.09
C ARG A 336 3.84 -4.23 27.92
N ILE A 337 3.41 -2.98 27.64
CA ILE A 337 4.05 -2.12 26.64
C ILE A 337 4.49 -0.79 27.26
N GLY A 338 5.58 -0.21 26.74
CA GLY A 338 6.04 1.12 27.10
C GLY A 338 5.17 2.22 26.48
N LEU A 339 4.85 3.24 27.29
CA LEU A 339 4.07 4.40 26.86
C LEU A 339 4.91 5.68 26.83
N PRO A 340 4.62 6.65 25.92
CA PRO A 340 5.42 7.86 25.80
C PRO A 340 5.28 8.83 26.97
N HIS A 341 4.15 8.79 27.69
CA HIS A 341 3.87 9.69 28.82
C HIS A 341 2.85 9.08 29.80
N ALA A 342 2.81 9.65 31.00
CA ALA A 342 1.80 9.37 32.01
C ALA A 342 0.39 9.78 31.56
N GLY A 343 -0.59 9.35 32.29
CA GLY A 343 -2.00 9.71 32.11
C GLY A 343 -2.88 8.52 31.78
N THR A 344 -4.09 8.81 31.41
CA THR A 344 -5.10 7.82 31.03
C THR A 344 -5.11 7.64 29.52
N TRP A 345 -5.23 6.39 29.10
CA TRP A 345 -5.31 5.98 27.69
C TRP A 345 -6.61 5.23 27.46
N GLN A 346 -7.13 5.32 26.27
CA GLN A 346 -8.33 4.62 25.85
C GLN A 346 -8.06 3.78 24.61
N GLU A 347 -8.59 2.56 24.60
CA GLU A 347 -8.66 1.72 23.41
C GLU A 347 -9.69 2.33 22.44
N VAL A 348 -9.22 2.89 21.31
CA VAL A 348 -10.07 3.56 20.32
C VAL A 348 -10.53 2.62 19.20
N VAL A 349 -9.81 1.54 18.99
CA VAL A 349 -10.20 0.40 18.17
C VAL A 349 -9.53 -0.88 18.67
N ASN A 350 -10.27 -1.97 18.60
CA ASN A 350 -9.77 -3.33 18.81
C ASN A 350 -10.46 -4.22 17.77
N THR A 351 -9.67 -4.88 16.95
CA THR A 351 -10.18 -5.69 15.83
C THR A 351 -10.89 -6.96 16.29
N ASP A 352 -10.73 -7.34 17.56
CA ASP A 352 -11.38 -8.49 18.17
C ASP A 352 -12.66 -8.13 18.94
N ASP A 353 -13.12 -6.88 18.83
CA ASP A 353 -14.43 -6.50 19.36
C ASP A 353 -15.53 -7.31 18.68
N PRO A 354 -16.50 -7.86 19.43
CA PRO A 354 -17.62 -8.64 18.90
C PRO A 354 -18.41 -7.94 17.80
N GLN A 355 -18.50 -6.61 17.79
CA GLN A 355 -19.15 -5.85 16.74
C GLN A 355 -18.48 -6.03 15.34
N TYR A 356 -17.20 -6.43 15.30
CA TYR A 356 -16.45 -6.72 14.09
C TYR A 356 -16.32 -8.23 13.81
N GLY A 357 -17.03 -9.08 14.58
CA GLY A 357 -16.93 -10.53 14.48
C GLY A 357 -15.75 -11.12 15.27
N GLY A 358 -15.20 -10.37 16.22
CA GLY A 358 -14.13 -10.80 17.13
C GLY A 358 -14.62 -11.69 18.27
N SER A 359 -13.66 -12.24 19.03
CA SER A 359 -13.92 -13.12 20.17
C SER A 359 -14.14 -12.38 21.51
N GLY A 360 -13.89 -11.06 21.54
CA GLY A 360 -14.12 -10.21 22.71
C GLY A 360 -12.92 -10.07 23.65
N VAL A 361 -11.71 -10.31 23.18
CA VAL A 361 -10.49 -9.97 23.95
C VAL A 361 -10.21 -8.48 23.78
N VAL A 362 -10.83 -7.69 24.63
CA VAL A 362 -10.79 -6.21 24.62
C VAL A 362 -10.37 -5.66 25.98
N ASN A 363 -9.88 -4.42 26.01
CA ASN A 363 -9.57 -3.70 27.23
C ASN A 363 -10.76 -2.81 27.61
N ILE A 364 -11.40 -3.13 28.74
CA ILE A 364 -12.59 -2.42 29.19
C ILE A 364 -12.20 -1.32 30.18
N GLY A 365 -12.66 -0.10 29.95
CA GLY A 365 -12.44 1.03 30.82
C GLY A 365 -11.16 1.82 30.48
N GLU A 366 -10.71 2.57 31.48
CA GLU A 366 -9.53 3.42 31.36
C GLU A 366 -8.25 2.61 31.59
N LEU A 367 -7.25 2.82 30.75
CA LEU A 367 -5.91 2.27 30.87
C LEU A 367 -5.00 3.33 31.47
N VAL A 368 -4.63 3.18 32.72
CA VAL A 368 -3.79 4.16 33.43
C VAL A 368 -2.32 3.78 33.26
N ALA A 369 -1.52 4.72 32.73
CA ALA A 369 -0.08 4.55 32.60
C ALA A 369 0.59 4.47 33.98
N GLU A 370 1.34 3.41 34.24
CA GLU A 370 2.10 3.19 35.44
C GLU A 370 3.52 3.75 35.31
N GLU A 371 4.09 4.28 36.40
CA GLU A 371 5.52 4.72 36.42
C GLU A 371 6.47 3.52 36.53
N ILE A 372 6.30 2.56 35.64
CA ILE A 372 7.14 1.37 35.51
C ILE A 372 7.85 1.45 34.16
N PRO A 373 9.20 1.61 34.13
CA PRO A 373 9.95 1.69 32.87
C PRO A 373 9.84 0.38 32.07
N TRP A 374 9.49 0.50 30.77
CA TRP A 374 9.36 -0.64 29.86
C TRP A 374 9.64 -0.22 28.40
N ASN A 375 10.23 -1.10 27.58
CA ASN A 375 10.63 -0.84 26.21
C ASN A 375 11.39 0.50 26.04
N GLY A 376 12.29 0.84 26.99
CA GLY A 376 13.05 2.09 26.98
C GLY A 376 12.25 3.36 27.28
N ARG A 377 11.01 3.25 27.78
CA ARG A 377 10.12 4.36 28.13
C ARG A 377 9.88 4.43 29.65
N PRO A 378 9.63 5.61 30.21
CA PRO A 378 9.45 5.77 31.67
C PRO A 378 8.10 5.25 32.17
N TYR A 379 7.10 5.15 31.29
CA TYR A 379 5.75 4.69 31.62
C TYR A 379 5.40 3.43 30.84
N SER A 380 4.46 2.66 31.38
CA SER A 380 3.97 1.44 30.70
C SER A 380 2.54 1.13 31.13
N VAL A 381 1.91 0.21 30.43
CA VAL A 381 0.58 -0.31 30.75
C VAL A 381 0.51 -1.80 30.44
N GLU A 382 -0.25 -2.55 31.24
CA GLU A 382 -0.61 -3.95 30.93
C GLU A 382 -1.89 -4.00 30.10
N LEU A 383 -1.88 -4.80 29.04
CA LEU A 383 -2.96 -4.94 28.07
C LEU A 383 -3.39 -6.40 27.93
N ARG A 384 -4.65 -6.56 27.60
CA ARG A 384 -5.13 -7.75 26.90
C ARG A 384 -4.95 -7.55 25.41
N VAL A 385 -4.11 -8.37 24.78
CA VAL A 385 -3.84 -8.27 23.35
C VAL A 385 -4.55 -9.42 22.62
N PRO A 386 -5.44 -9.13 21.66
CA PRO A 386 -6.26 -10.15 20.99
C PRO A 386 -5.44 -11.09 20.12
N PRO A 387 -5.93 -12.32 19.88
CA PRO A 387 -5.32 -13.25 18.94
C PRO A 387 -5.60 -12.78 17.49
N LEU A 388 -4.64 -12.88 16.59
CA LEU A 388 -4.77 -12.44 15.19
C LEU A 388 -5.47 -11.07 15.11
N GLY A 389 -5.01 -10.12 15.92
CA GLY A 389 -5.72 -8.86 16.10
C GLY A 389 -4.81 -7.67 16.37
N ALA A 390 -5.40 -6.50 16.29
CA ALA A 390 -4.74 -5.23 16.57
C ALA A 390 -5.61 -4.36 17.48
N LEU A 391 -4.94 -3.54 18.28
CA LEU A 391 -5.60 -2.49 19.06
C LEU A 391 -4.82 -1.18 18.98
N TRP A 392 -5.54 -0.07 19.05
CA TRP A 392 -4.93 1.26 19.09
C TRP A 392 -5.39 1.99 20.35
N LEU A 393 -4.43 2.66 21.00
CA LEU A 393 -4.68 3.49 22.17
C LEU A 393 -4.46 4.95 21.84
N ALA A 394 -5.36 5.81 22.30
CA ALA A 394 -5.22 7.25 22.29
C ALA A 394 -5.15 7.80 23.72
N PRO A 395 -4.36 8.87 23.98
CA PRO A 395 -4.36 9.51 25.29
C PRO A 395 -5.69 10.25 25.51
N GLN A 396 -6.22 10.17 26.73
CA GLN A 396 -7.33 11.02 27.16
C GLN A 396 -6.80 12.37 27.62
N HIS A 397 -7.39 13.46 27.14
CA HIS A 397 -7.02 14.84 27.45
C HIS A 397 -7.97 15.46 28.47
#